data_1aeaaa461a3bf6040e8f1a62a9a42cad
#
_entry.id   1aeaaa461a3bf6040e8f1a62a9a42cad
#
_cell.length_a   1.000
_cell.length_b   1.000
_cell.length_c   1.000
_cell.angle_alpha   90.00
_cell.angle_beta   90.00
_cell.angle_gamma   90.00
#
_symmetry.space_group_name_H-M   'P 1'
#
loop_
_entity.id
_entity.type
_entity.pdbx_description
1 polymer ?
#
loop_
_entity_poly.entity_id
_entity_poly.type
_entity_poly.pdbx_seq_one_letter_code
_entity_poly.pdbx_strand_id
1 'polypeptide(L)'
;MNERLHYARIGTIGAEIRACRVSPVDLVDLCLSRIDALNPQLNAFITVLHDRARAAARRAADDIRSGRWRGALHGVPVAVKDFYDTAGVRTTAGFERFKARVPGKDADVVAALDRAGAILLGKTNMHQLGMGTTGLESGFGAVRNPWNDAFIPGGSSSGSAAAVAAGLCYATIDTDAIGSCRLPAACCGVVGFKASYGAISTRGILDGEPADEAILWLAHPGITTRGVADAATVFAAVANEHGTLTAATDDAASGRRIRIGIAEPPTSSGDVSAAFGAAIEKVRELGHEVVSAAAPFDVPRFGDLRTIAADRQTVAERRFKEVDVVVLPTLTTTVPRVEASANPQSLSPANTLFANYFGLPAISVPCGFTGGSGTAQAGGSPSSDGGLPIGLQLMGRRFDEATLLRIADAYERDTEWPTQPPLPIPSR
;
A
#
# COMPACT_ATOMS: atom_id res chain seq x y z
N MET A 1 -17.83 10.31 -17.98
CA MET A 1 -18.24 9.19 -17.08
C MET A 1 -17.07 8.25 -16.79
N ASN A 2 -16.25 7.91 -17.77
CA ASN A 2 -15.17 6.91 -17.61
C ASN A 2 -14.03 7.35 -16.66
N GLU A 3 -13.57 8.61 -16.68
CA GLU A 3 -12.46 9.05 -15.81
C GLU A 3 -12.77 8.96 -14.32
N ARG A 4 -14.02 9.20 -13.91
CA ARG A 4 -14.44 9.09 -12.50
C ARG A 4 -14.37 7.66 -11.99
N LEU A 5 -14.60 6.65 -12.85
CA LEU A 5 -14.57 5.26 -12.42
C LEU A 5 -13.15 4.78 -12.08
N HIS A 6 -12.11 5.22 -12.82
CA HIS A 6 -10.72 4.83 -12.54
C HIS A 6 -10.27 5.17 -11.12
N TYR A 7 -10.83 6.23 -10.54
CA TYR A 7 -10.42 6.77 -9.23
C TYR A 7 -11.50 6.62 -8.14
N ALA A 8 -12.60 5.93 -8.45
CA ALA A 8 -13.65 5.69 -7.47
C ALA A 8 -13.16 4.75 -6.35
N ARG A 9 -13.76 4.85 -5.19
CA ARG A 9 -13.50 3.97 -4.04
C ARG A 9 -14.09 2.59 -4.28
N ILE A 10 -13.45 1.55 -3.75
CA ILE A 10 -13.92 0.15 -3.84
C ILE A 10 -15.34 0.02 -3.31
N GLY A 11 -15.64 0.66 -2.16
CA GLY A 11 -16.99 0.62 -1.60
C GLY A 11 -18.05 1.20 -2.54
N THR A 12 -17.75 2.33 -3.21
CA THR A 12 -18.65 2.94 -4.20
C THR A 12 -18.83 2.01 -5.41
N ILE A 13 -17.73 1.52 -5.98
CA ILE A 13 -17.76 0.61 -7.13
C ILE A 13 -18.50 -0.69 -6.78
N GLY A 14 -18.24 -1.27 -5.61
CA GLY A 14 -18.93 -2.48 -5.15
C GLY A 14 -20.44 -2.29 -5.04
N ALA A 15 -20.88 -1.11 -4.52
CA ALA A 15 -22.30 -0.77 -4.48
C ALA A 15 -22.94 -0.62 -5.88
N GLU A 16 -22.21 0.04 -6.81
CA GLU A 16 -22.66 0.19 -8.21
C GLU A 16 -22.76 -1.15 -8.94
N ILE A 17 -21.76 -2.04 -8.73
CA ILE A 17 -21.73 -3.39 -9.28
C ILE A 17 -22.89 -4.22 -8.70
N ARG A 18 -23.08 -4.20 -7.38
CA ARG A 18 -24.17 -4.94 -6.72
C ARG A 18 -25.55 -4.50 -7.20
N ALA A 19 -25.69 -3.22 -7.50
CA ALA A 19 -26.94 -2.64 -8.05
C ALA A 19 -27.06 -2.82 -9.57
N CYS A 20 -26.14 -3.54 -10.22
CA CYS A 20 -26.08 -3.74 -11.67
C CYS A 20 -26.02 -2.41 -12.48
N ARG A 21 -25.55 -1.30 -11.89
CA ARG A 21 -25.35 -0.03 -12.58
C ARG A 21 -23.99 0.06 -13.27
N VAL A 22 -23.00 -0.69 -12.77
CA VAL A 22 -21.68 -0.87 -13.38
C VAL A 22 -21.47 -2.36 -13.62
N SER A 23 -21.08 -2.75 -14.82
CA SER A 23 -20.73 -4.13 -15.14
C SER A 23 -19.28 -4.43 -14.76
N PRO A 24 -18.99 -5.58 -14.11
CA PRO A 24 -17.60 -6.05 -13.94
C PRO A 24 -16.84 -6.14 -15.27
N VAL A 25 -17.52 -6.46 -16.37
CA VAL A 25 -16.90 -6.56 -17.70
C VAL A 25 -16.44 -5.19 -18.17
N ASP A 26 -17.31 -4.17 -18.10
CA ASP A 26 -16.97 -2.81 -18.51
C ASP A 26 -15.85 -2.24 -17.63
N LEU A 27 -15.87 -2.55 -16.34
CA LEU A 27 -14.84 -2.08 -15.40
C LEU A 27 -13.47 -2.70 -15.65
N VAL A 28 -13.44 -4.00 -15.98
CA VAL A 28 -12.19 -4.70 -16.36
C VAL A 28 -11.68 -4.17 -17.69
N ASP A 29 -12.54 -3.98 -18.70
CA ASP A 29 -12.12 -3.43 -20.00
C ASP A 29 -11.61 -2.00 -19.87
N LEU A 30 -12.22 -1.19 -18.99
CA LEU A 30 -11.75 0.15 -18.65
C LEU A 30 -10.34 0.12 -18.07
N CYS A 31 -10.06 -0.75 -17.09
CA CYS A 31 -8.73 -0.91 -16.50
C CYS A 31 -7.71 -1.45 -17.52
N LEU A 32 -8.05 -2.48 -18.28
CA LEU A 32 -7.16 -3.07 -19.28
C LEU A 32 -6.79 -2.05 -20.37
N SER A 33 -7.75 -1.29 -20.89
CA SER A 33 -7.49 -0.25 -21.87
C SER A 33 -6.54 0.83 -21.33
N ARG A 34 -6.70 1.20 -20.05
CA ARG A 34 -5.80 2.15 -19.40
C ARG A 34 -4.41 1.56 -19.15
N ILE A 35 -4.31 0.27 -18.81
CA ILE A 35 -3.04 -0.44 -18.71
C ILE A 35 -2.34 -0.43 -20.08
N ASP A 36 -3.04 -0.79 -21.16
CA ASP A 36 -2.47 -0.82 -22.50
C ASP A 36 -1.94 0.57 -22.94
N ALA A 37 -2.63 1.64 -22.54
CA ALA A 37 -2.24 3.01 -22.87
C ALA A 37 -1.04 3.51 -22.04
N LEU A 38 -0.99 3.24 -20.74
CA LEU A 38 -0.03 3.85 -19.82
C LEU A 38 1.13 2.94 -19.41
N ASN A 39 0.96 1.62 -19.43
CA ASN A 39 2.01 0.69 -19.00
C ASN A 39 3.29 0.76 -19.85
N PRO A 40 3.26 1.04 -21.15
CA PRO A 40 4.49 1.24 -21.94
C PRO A 40 5.40 2.35 -21.38
N GLN A 41 4.82 3.37 -20.72
CA GLN A 41 5.58 4.48 -20.11
C GLN A 41 5.89 4.20 -18.64
N LEU A 42 4.91 3.71 -17.88
CA LEU A 42 5.03 3.48 -16.44
C LEU A 42 5.82 2.23 -16.09
N ASN A 43 5.73 1.21 -16.92
CA ASN A 43 6.26 -0.13 -16.67
C ASN A 43 5.80 -0.72 -15.32
N ALA A 44 4.52 -0.45 -14.97
CA ALA A 44 3.93 -0.84 -13.69
C ALA A 44 3.53 -2.32 -13.63
N PHE A 45 3.28 -2.96 -14.78
CA PHE A 45 2.94 -4.38 -14.91
C PHE A 45 4.00 -5.15 -15.70
N ILE A 46 4.40 -6.33 -15.19
CA ILE A 46 5.23 -7.30 -15.93
C ILE A 46 4.35 -8.23 -16.77
N THR A 47 3.20 -8.63 -16.24
CA THR A 47 2.28 -9.55 -16.90
C THR A 47 0.86 -9.04 -16.77
N VAL A 48 0.16 -8.88 -17.89
CA VAL A 48 -1.26 -8.49 -17.95
C VAL A 48 -2.09 -9.69 -18.42
N LEU A 49 -3.18 -9.98 -17.72
CA LEU A 49 -4.00 -11.20 -17.91
C LEU A 49 -5.32 -10.89 -18.64
N HIS A 50 -5.24 -10.26 -19.83
CA HIS A 50 -6.40 -9.78 -20.59
C HIS A 50 -7.54 -10.79 -20.68
N ASP A 51 -7.30 -11.98 -21.22
CA ASP A 51 -8.33 -12.98 -21.45
C ASP A 51 -8.85 -13.60 -20.14
N ARG A 52 -7.93 -13.89 -19.18
CA ARG A 52 -8.29 -14.42 -17.87
C ARG A 52 -9.15 -13.42 -17.08
N ALA A 53 -8.79 -12.14 -17.09
CA ALA A 53 -9.54 -11.07 -16.43
C ALA A 53 -10.93 -10.89 -17.04
N ARG A 54 -11.04 -10.83 -18.36
CA ARG A 54 -12.34 -10.75 -19.06
C ARG A 54 -13.24 -11.97 -18.80
N ALA A 55 -12.66 -13.17 -18.80
CA ALA A 55 -13.40 -14.39 -18.47
C ALA A 55 -13.89 -14.37 -17.02
N ALA A 56 -13.07 -13.92 -16.07
CA ALA A 56 -13.47 -13.76 -14.67
C ALA A 56 -14.54 -12.68 -14.51
N ALA A 57 -14.46 -11.57 -15.23
CA ALA A 57 -15.46 -10.51 -15.23
C ALA A 57 -16.83 -10.97 -15.70
N ARG A 58 -16.88 -11.77 -16.77
CA ARG A 58 -18.14 -12.37 -17.26
C ARG A 58 -18.75 -13.29 -16.19
N ARG A 59 -17.96 -14.18 -15.57
CA ARG A 59 -18.44 -15.04 -14.48
C ARG A 59 -18.97 -14.22 -13.30
N ALA A 60 -18.24 -13.17 -12.88
CA ALA A 60 -18.68 -12.28 -11.80
C ALA A 60 -20.00 -11.59 -12.14
N ALA A 61 -20.16 -11.09 -13.37
CA ALA A 61 -21.41 -10.48 -13.83
C ALA A 61 -22.58 -11.46 -13.82
N ASP A 62 -22.36 -12.73 -14.22
CA ASP A 62 -23.39 -13.79 -14.19
C ASP A 62 -23.76 -14.18 -12.75
N ASP A 63 -22.78 -14.30 -11.86
CA ASP A 63 -22.99 -14.57 -10.44
C ASP A 63 -23.83 -13.47 -9.79
N ILE A 64 -23.48 -12.20 -10.02
CA ILE A 64 -24.17 -11.05 -9.44
C ILE A 64 -25.61 -10.97 -9.93
N ARG A 65 -25.84 -11.10 -11.24
CA ARG A 65 -27.19 -11.10 -11.82
C ARG A 65 -28.07 -12.23 -11.29
N SER A 66 -27.46 -13.36 -10.93
CA SER A 66 -28.20 -14.49 -10.32
C SER A 66 -28.25 -14.44 -8.79
N GLY A 67 -27.88 -13.31 -8.17
CA GLY A 67 -27.98 -13.09 -6.73
C GLY A 67 -26.83 -13.70 -5.91
N ARG A 68 -25.82 -14.28 -6.53
CA ARG A 68 -24.64 -14.87 -5.84
C ARG A 68 -23.59 -13.80 -5.56
N TRP A 69 -23.91 -12.87 -4.68
CA TRP A 69 -23.00 -11.81 -4.25
C TRP A 69 -21.98 -12.33 -3.23
N ARG A 70 -20.68 -12.07 -3.43
CA ARG A 70 -19.57 -12.54 -2.58
C ARG A 70 -18.99 -11.46 -1.64
N GLY A 71 -19.42 -10.21 -1.74
CA GLY A 71 -18.94 -9.10 -0.93
C GLY A 71 -18.36 -7.93 -1.73
N ALA A 72 -17.81 -6.95 -1.03
CA ALA A 72 -17.39 -5.67 -1.60
C ALA A 72 -16.33 -5.75 -2.72
N LEU A 73 -15.54 -6.83 -2.76
CA LEU A 73 -14.55 -7.05 -3.82
C LEU A 73 -15.11 -7.82 -5.04
N HIS A 74 -16.36 -8.25 -5.00
CA HIS A 74 -16.92 -9.05 -6.09
C HIS A 74 -17.04 -8.24 -7.39
N GLY A 75 -16.24 -8.63 -8.39
CA GLY A 75 -16.15 -7.94 -9.68
C GLY A 75 -15.17 -6.77 -9.72
N VAL A 76 -14.43 -6.50 -8.63
CA VAL A 76 -13.46 -5.39 -8.56
C VAL A 76 -12.11 -5.80 -9.14
N PRO A 77 -11.53 -5.02 -10.09
CA PRO A 77 -10.22 -5.28 -10.67
C PRO A 77 -9.07 -4.98 -9.70
N VAL A 78 -8.23 -5.97 -9.44
CA VAL A 78 -7.07 -5.90 -8.55
C VAL A 78 -5.81 -6.46 -9.24
N ALA A 79 -4.63 -6.20 -8.68
CA ALA A 79 -3.39 -6.83 -9.11
C ALA A 79 -2.60 -7.36 -7.91
N VAL A 80 -1.56 -8.15 -8.16
CA VAL A 80 -0.65 -8.63 -7.12
C VAL A 80 0.79 -8.40 -7.56
N LYS A 81 1.62 -8.06 -6.59
CA LYS A 81 3.07 -7.93 -6.80
C LYS A 81 3.64 -9.24 -7.35
N ASP A 82 4.60 -9.16 -8.24
CA ASP A 82 5.17 -10.32 -8.94
C ASP A 82 6.03 -11.22 -8.03
N PHE A 83 5.78 -11.16 -6.73
CA PHE A 83 6.24 -12.11 -5.72
C PHE A 83 5.25 -13.22 -5.41
N TYR A 84 3.95 -12.96 -5.57
CA TYR A 84 2.90 -13.92 -5.20
C TYR A 84 2.68 -14.93 -6.30
N ASP A 85 2.88 -16.19 -5.99
CA ASP A 85 2.60 -17.30 -6.88
C ASP A 85 1.15 -17.29 -7.32
N THR A 86 0.95 -17.41 -8.62
CA THR A 86 -0.35 -17.44 -9.26
C THR A 86 -0.38 -18.62 -10.22
N ALA A 87 -1.27 -19.58 -9.99
CA ALA A 87 -1.34 -20.83 -10.75
C ALA A 87 -1.46 -20.57 -12.25
N GLY A 88 -0.52 -21.16 -13.01
CA GLY A 88 -0.45 -21.01 -14.46
C GLY A 88 -0.05 -19.62 -14.96
N VAL A 89 0.40 -18.72 -14.08
CA VAL A 89 0.85 -17.38 -14.43
C VAL A 89 2.33 -17.20 -14.05
N ARG A 90 3.11 -16.70 -14.98
CA ARG A 90 4.50 -16.38 -14.75
C ARG A 90 4.66 -15.49 -13.50
N THR A 91 5.56 -15.87 -12.60
CA THR A 91 5.88 -15.17 -11.36
C THR A 91 7.40 -15.10 -11.21
N THR A 92 7.99 -13.92 -11.35
CA THR A 92 9.42 -13.75 -11.58
C THR A 92 10.16 -12.98 -10.49
N ALA A 93 9.47 -12.36 -9.55
CA ALA A 93 10.08 -11.44 -8.57
C ALA A 93 10.83 -10.26 -9.21
N GLY A 94 10.46 -9.84 -10.42
CA GLY A 94 11.21 -8.84 -11.19
C GLY A 94 12.62 -9.30 -11.59
N PHE A 95 12.94 -10.59 -11.47
CA PHE A 95 14.26 -11.16 -11.66
C PHE A 95 14.34 -11.99 -12.95
N GLU A 96 15.24 -11.61 -13.87
CA GLU A 96 15.36 -12.20 -15.20
C GLU A 96 15.57 -13.73 -15.16
N ARG A 97 16.27 -14.25 -14.13
CA ARG A 97 16.52 -15.71 -14.02
C ARG A 97 15.24 -16.50 -13.77
N PHE A 98 14.18 -15.86 -13.25
CA PHE A 98 12.88 -16.48 -13.01
C PHE A 98 11.87 -16.23 -14.14
N LYS A 99 12.30 -15.68 -15.29
CA LYS A 99 11.42 -15.37 -16.43
C LYS A 99 10.58 -16.54 -16.96
N ALA A 100 11.04 -17.77 -16.73
CA ALA A 100 10.32 -18.98 -17.13
C ALA A 100 9.56 -19.66 -15.99
N ARG A 101 9.62 -19.10 -14.75
CA ARG A 101 8.99 -19.69 -13.59
C ARG A 101 7.47 -19.51 -13.66
N VAL A 102 6.73 -20.62 -13.67
CA VAL A 102 5.26 -20.66 -13.66
C VAL A 102 4.81 -21.56 -12.51
N PRO A 103 4.26 -21.01 -11.43
CA PRO A 103 3.77 -21.77 -10.28
C PRO A 103 2.59 -22.67 -10.65
N GLY A 104 2.49 -23.83 -10.00
CA GLY A 104 1.36 -24.74 -10.14
C GLY A 104 0.19 -24.44 -9.17
N LYS A 105 0.39 -23.57 -8.18
CA LYS A 105 -0.59 -23.24 -7.14
C LYS A 105 -0.64 -21.71 -6.90
N ASP A 106 -1.78 -21.26 -6.46
CA ASP A 106 -1.94 -19.88 -6.00
C ASP A 106 -1.37 -19.70 -4.60
N ALA A 107 -0.78 -18.52 -4.34
CA ALA A 107 -0.52 -18.05 -2.99
C ALA A 107 -1.85 -17.89 -2.23
N ASP A 108 -1.80 -18.05 -0.90
CA ASP A 108 -3.00 -17.95 -0.06
C ASP A 108 -3.77 -16.65 -0.26
N VAL A 109 -3.07 -15.53 -0.41
CA VAL A 109 -3.70 -14.21 -0.65
C VAL A 109 -4.36 -14.13 -2.04
N VAL A 110 -3.78 -14.78 -3.06
CA VAL A 110 -4.38 -14.85 -4.41
C VAL A 110 -5.66 -15.67 -4.38
N ALA A 111 -5.61 -16.84 -3.71
CA ALA A 111 -6.80 -17.66 -3.51
C ALA A 111 -7.89 -16.95 -2.67
N ALA A 112 -7.50 -16.13 -1.69
CA ALA A 112 -8.43 -15.33 -0.89
C ALA A 112 -9.13 -14.25 -1.72
N LEU A 113 -8.40 -13.54 -2.58
CA LEU A 113 -8.96 -12.57 -3.53
C LEU A 113 -9.95 -13.23 -4.50
N ASP A 114 -9.63 -14.41 -5.03
CA ASP A 114 -10.53 -15.15 -5.92
C ASP A 114 -11.82 -15.58 -5.19
N ARG A 115 -11.71 -16.07 -3.95
CA ARG A 115 -12.88 -16.39 -3.11
C ARG A 115 -13.77 -15.17 -2.87
N ALA A 116 -13.17 -13.99 -2.65
CA ALA A 116 -13.89 -12.72 -2.50
C ALA A 116 -14.51 -12.22 -3.82
N GLY A 117 -14.19 -12.87 -4.94
CA GLY A 117 -14.68 -12.52 -6.27
C GLY A 117 -13.96 -11.35 -6.92
N ALA A 118 -12.79 -10.95 -6.41
CA ALA A 118 -11.94 -9.95 -7.04
C ALA A 118 -11.40 -10.47 -8.39
N ILE A 119 -11.16 -9.57 -9.33
CA ILE A 119 -10.69 -9.92 -10.66
C ILE A 119 -9.22 -9.55 -10.81
N LEU A 120 -8.36 -10.56 -10.93
CA LEU A 120 -6.92 -10.35 -11.09
C LEU A 120 -6.59 -9.88 -12.51
N LEU A 121 -6.08 -8.65 -12.62
CA LEU A 121 -5.65 -8.04 -13.88
C LEU A 121 -4.25 -8.46 -14.31
N GLY A 122 -3.36 -8.78 -13.34
CA GLY A 122 -1.98 -9.10 -13.66
C GLY A 122 -1.03 -9.07 -12.49
N LYS A 123 0.26 -9.11 -12.84
CA LYS A 123 1.41 -9.09 -11.94
C LYS A 123 2.12 -7.75 -12.06
N THR A 124 2.19 -7.01 -10.96
CA THR A 124 2.85 -5.70 -10.94
C THR A 124 4.36 -5.84 -10.87
N ASN A 125 5.06 -4.93 -11.55
CA ASN A 125 6.51 -4.84 -11.53
C ASN A 125 7.03 -4.43 -10.15
N MET A 126 8.31 -4.70 -9.89
CA MET A 126 8.90 -4.49 -8.59
C MET A 126 10.41 -4.34 -8.68
N HIS A 127 11.04 -3.77 -7.67
CA HIS A 127 12.48 -3.90 -7.52
C HIS A 127 12.83 -5.39 -7.36
N GLN A 128 13.77 -5.87 -8.18
CA GLN A 128 14.06 -7.31 -8.28
C GLN A 128 14.32 -7.95 -6.92
N LEU A 129 13.76 -9.13 -6.71
CA LEU A 129 13.87 -9.92 -5.47
C LEU A 129 13.48 -9.16 -4.20
N GLY A 130 12.82 -7.99 -4.32
CA GLY A 130 12.48 -7.15 -3.17
C GLY A 130 13.66 -6.45 -2.51
N MET A 131 14.85 -6.47 -3.12
CA MET A 131 16.13 -6.10 -2.50
C MET A 131 16.50 -4.61 -2.62
N GLY A 132 15.55 -3.74 -2.96
CA GLY A 132 15.81 -2.30 -3.05
C GLY A 132 14.58 -1.45 -2.77
N THR A 133 14.82 -0.16 -2.52
CA THR A 133 13.81 0.83 -2.15
C THR A 133 13.48 1.82 -3.28
N THR A 134 14.12 1.69 -4.46
CA THR A 134 14.00 2.68 -5.53
C THR A 134 12.99 2.32 -6.63
N GLY A 135 12.81 1.03 -6.92
CA GLY A 135 12.01 0.54 -8.07
C GLY A 135 12.70 0.67 -9.42
N LEU A 136 14.01 1.00 -9.44
CA LEU A 136 14.76 1.21 -10.68
C LEU A 136 15.37 -0.07 -11.25
N GLU A 137 15.67 -1.05 -10.40
CA GLU A 137 16.25 -2.33 -10.82
C GLU A 137 15.18 -3.40 -10.92
N SER A 138 14.92 -3.84 -12.15
CA SER A 138 14.08 -4.98 -12.49
C SER A 138 14.59 -5.61 -13.78
N GLY A 139 14.57 -6.93 -13.86
CA GLY A 139 14.84 -7.66 -15.10
C GLY A 139 13.88 -7.33 -16.24
N PHE A 140 12.82 -6.59 -15.95
CA PHE A 140 11.80 -6.13 -16.89
C PHE A 140 11.80 -4.61 -17.09
N GLY A 141 12.86 -3.93 -16.64
CA GLY A 141 13.02 -2.48 -16.74
C GLY A 141 12.49 -1.71 -15.53
N ALA A 142 12.98 -0.49 -15.36
CA ALA A 142 12.62 0.41 -14.26
C ALA A 142 11.14 0.82 -14.31
N VAL A 143 10.52 0.90 -13.13
CA VAL A 143 9.18 1.51 -12.97
C VAL A 143 9.33 3.04 -12.93
N ARG A 144 8.37 3.76 -13.48
CA ARG A 144 8.32 5.22 -13.46
C ARG A 144 7.30 5.74 -12.45
N ASN A 145 7.65 6.88 -11.82
CA ASN A 145 6.73 7.56 -10.93
C ASN A 145 5.62 8.24 -11.76
N PRO A 146 4.33 7.98 -11.48
CA PRO A 146 3.23 8.54 -12.25
C PRO A 146 3.02 10.05 -12.06
N TRP A 147 3.66 10.67 -11.04
CA TRP A 147 3.63 12.11 -10.84
C TRP A 147 4.67 12.82 -11.70
N ASN A 148 5.89 12.24 -11.79
CA ASN A 148 7.00 12.79 -12.56
C ASN A 148 8.07 11.70 -12.75
N ASP A 149 8.37 11.34 -13.99
CA ASP A 149 9.29 10.26 -14.38
C ASP A 149 10.77 10.56 -14.09
N ALA A 150 11.11 11.82 -13.75
CA ALA A 150 12.43 12.20 -13.26
C ALA A 150 12.70 11.78 -11.81
N PHE A 151 11.68 11.27 -11.11
CA PHE A 151 11.77 10.85 -9.71
C PHE A 151 11.46 9.37 -9.55
N ILE A 152 12.01 8.74 -8.49
CA ILE A 152 11.78 7.32 -8.27
C ILE A 152 10.34 7.06 -7.81
N PRO A 153 9.74 5.90 -8.16
CA PRO A 153 8.43 5.49 -7.64
C PRO A 153 8.49 4.93 -6.22
N GLY A 154 9.70 4.78 -5.65
CA GLY A 154 9.91 3.99 -4.44
C GLY A 154 9.86 2.49 -4.70
N GLY A 155 10.23 1.68 -3.71
CA GLY A 155 10.30 0.23 -3.82
C GLY A 155 10.22 -0.51 -2.48
N SER A 156 10.13 -1.81 -2.56
CA SER A 156 10.21 -2.69 -3.74
C SER A 156 8.88 -2.89 -4.49
N SER A 157 7.71 -2.49 -3.95
CA SER A 157 6.39 -2.62 -4.61
C SER A 157 6.11 -1.43 -5.55
N SER A 158 7.08 -1.08 -6.37
CA SER A 158 7.08 0.11 -7.23
C SER A 158 5.93 0.12 -8.24
N GLY A 159 5.76 -0.98 -8.98
CA GLY A 159 4.70 -1.12 -9.97
C GLY A 159 3.31 -1.09 -9.36
N SER A 160 3.16 -1.62 -8.14
CA SER A 160 1.89 -1.62 -7.41
C SER A 160 1.45 -0.20 -7.06
N ALA A 161 2.33 0.59 -6.44
CA ALA A 161 2.02 1.97 -6.11
C ALA A 161 1.77 2.83 -7.36
N ALA A 162 2.60 2.67 -8.40
CA ALA A 162 2.41 3.35 -9.67
C ALA A 162 1.08 2.97 -10.35
N ALA A 163 0.72 1.68 -10.34
CA ALA A 163 -0.54 1.20 -10.94
C ALA A 163 -1.78 1.77 -10.22
N VAL A 164 -1.79 1.74 -8.89
CA VAL A 164 -2.90 2.28 -8.09
C VAL A 164 -3.01 3.79 -8.25
N ALA A 165 -1.89 4.51 -8.19
CA ALA A 165 -1.85 5.96 -8.37
C ALA A 165 -2.34 6.39 -9.76
N ALA A 166 -1.94 5.66 -10.81
CA ALA A 166 -2.37 5.94 -12.17
C ALA A 166 -3.78 5.41 -12.52
N GLY A 167 -4.50 4.80 -11.59
CA GLY A 167 -5.85 4.28 -11.82
C GLY A 167 -5.91 3.06 -12.74
N LEU A 168 -4.85 2.23 -12.76
CA LEU A 168 -4.79 1.00 -13.57
C LEU A 168 -5.52 -0.18 -12.89
N CYS A 169 -5.64 -0.12 -11.58
CA CYS A 169 -6.39 -1.07 -10.75
C CYS A 169 -6.87 -0.39 -9.47
N TYR A 170 -7.73 -1.06 -8.71
CA TYR A 170 -8.29 -0.50 -7.48
C TYR A 170 -7.45 -0.80 -6.24
N ALA A 171 -6.77 -1.94 -6.23
CA ALA A 171 -5.92 -2.38 -5.14
C ALA A 171 -4.82 -3.31 -5.63
N THR A 172 -3.75 -3.43 -4.84
CA THR A 172 -2.74 -4.45 -5.02
C THR A 172 -2.44 -5.15 -3.70
N ILE A 173 -2.01 -6.43 -3.80
CA ILE A 173 -1.36 -7.13 -2.68
C ILE A 173 0.14 -7.10 -2.92
N ASP A 174 0.87 -6.66 -1.91
CA ASP A 174 2.27 -6.36 -1.93
C ASP A 174 3.05 -7.10 -0.83
N THR A 175 4.35 -6.84 -0.74
CA THR A 175 5.17 -7.27 0.40
C THR A 175 5.85 -6.05 1.02
N ASP A 176 6.05 -6.11 2.35
CA ASP A 176 6.72 -5.07 3.12
C ASP A 176 7.64 -5.72 4.16
N ALA A 177 8.96 -5.71 3.93
CA ALA A 177 9.95 -6.22 4.85
C ALA A 177 10.69 -5.12 5.62
N ILE A 178 10.85 -3.95 5.01
CA ILE A 178 11.49 -2.77 5.61
C ILE A 178 10.75 -1.46 5.30
N GLY A 179 9.57 -1.56 4.65
CA GLY A 179 8.81 -0.41 4.14
C GLY A 179 8.37 -0.57 2.70
N SER A 180 8.56 -1.75 2.10
CA SER A 180 8.41 -1.97 0.65
C SER A 180 6.98 -1.82 0.09
N CYS A 181 5.96 -1.64 0.94
CA CYS A 181 4.61 -1.20 0.54
C CYS A 181 4.44 0.29 0.86
N ARG A 182 4.87 0.73 2.03
CA ARG A 182 4.66 2.10 2.55
C ARG A 182 5.54 3.14 1.86
N LEU A 183 6.83 2.81 1.58
CA LEU A 183 7.75 3.72 0.88
C LEU A 183 7.25 4.08 -0.52
N PRO A 184 6.93 3.11 -1.41
CA PRO A 184 6.39 3.47 -2.72
C PRO A 184 5.01 4.11 -2.65
N ALA A 185 4.18 3.78 -1.66
CA ALA A 185 2.90 4.45 -1.45
C ALA A 185 3.11 5.95 -1.15
N ALA A 186 4.08 6.30 -0.28
CA ALA A 186 4.43 7.69 -0.01
C ALA A 186 4.99 8.41 -1.24
N CYS A 187 5.81 7.72 -2.06
CA CYS A 187 6.37 8.29 -3.30
C CYS A 187 5.31 8.54 -4.38
N CYS A 188 4.24 7.72 -4.40
CA CYS A 188 3.20 7.76 -5.44
C CYS A 188 1.89 8.40 -4.96
N GLY A 189 1.80 8.89 -3.72
CA GLY A 189 0.61 9.57 -3.20
C GLY A 189 -0.60 8.67 -3.02
N VAL A 190 -0.38 7.44 -2.60
CA VAL A 190 -1.41 6.44 -2.33
C VAL A 190 -1.29 5.88 -0.92
N VAL A 191 -2.25 5.08 -0.50
CA VAL A 191 -2.24 4.40 0.80
C VAL A 191 -1.47 3.09 0.70
N GLY A 192 -0.48 2.91 1.61
CA GLY A 192 0.24 1.65 1.77
C GLY A 192 0.03 1.11 3.18
N PHE A 193 -0.67 -0.01 3.31
CA PHE A 193 -0.98 -0.64 4.58
C PHE A 193 -0.25 -1.97 4.76
N LYS A 194 0.35 -2.14 5.92
CA LYS A 194 0.99 -3.37 6.38
C LYS A 194 0.33 -3.80 7.69
N ALA A 195 -0.30 -4.98 7.70
CA ALA A 195 -0.91 -5.55 8.89
C ALA A 195 0.14 -6.07 9.91
N SER A 196 -0.30 -6.51 11.07
CA SER A 196 0.53 -7.21 12.05
C SER A 196 1.19 -8.45 11.45
N TYR A 197 2.38 -8.79 11.96
CA TYR A 197 3.03 -10.02 11.54
C TYR A 197 2.14 -11.24 11.87
N GLY A 198 1.88 -12.03 10.84
CA GLY A 198 1.01 -13.20 10.93
C GLY A 198 -0.49 -12.92 10.75
N ALA A 199 -0.93 -11.66 10.59
CA ALA A 199 -2.35 -11.35 10.31
C ALA A 199 -2.80 -11.69 8.89
N ILE A 200 -1.88 -11.74 7.94
CA ILE A 200 -2.09 -12.21 6.56
C ILE A 200 -1.07 -13.30 6.26
N SER A 201 -1.46 -14.33 5.53
CA SER A 201 -0.57 -15.43 5.15
C SER A 201 0.53 -14.98 4.18
N THR A 202 1.75 -15.44 4.42
CA THR A 202 2.89 -15.28 3.52
C THR A 202 3.12 -16.49 2.61
N ARG A 203 2.30 -17.55 2.72
CA ARG A 203 2.46 -18.77 1.91
C ARG A 203 2.22 -18.50 0.43
N GLY A 204 3.12 -19.02 -0.39
CA GLY A 204 3.12 -18.82 -1.84
C GLY A 204 3.83 -17.53 -2.27
N ILE A 205 4.70 -16.96 -1.44
CA ILE A 205 5.67 -15.97 -1.87
C ILE A 205 6.90 -16.74 -2.37
N LEU A 206 7.04 -16.85 -3.71
CA LEU A 206 8.11 -17.61 -4.37
C LEU A 206 8.30 -19.00 -3.76
N ASP A 207 7.24 -19.76 -3.65
CA ASP A 207 7.28 -21.09 -3.03
C ASP A 207 8.27 -22.01 -3.74
N GLY A 208 9.12 -22.70 -2.95
CA GLY A 208 10.19 -23.54 -3.45
C GLY A 208 11.49 -22.84 -3.84
N GLU A 209 11.55 -21.51 -3.82
CA GLU A 209 12.79 -20.76 -4.05
C GLU A 209 13.53 -20.48 -2.73
N PRO A 210 14.87 -20.44 -2.74
CA PRO A 210 15.64 -20.09 -1.54
C PRO A 210 15.30 -18.67 -1.08
N ALA A 211 15.01 -18.53 0.21
CA ALA A 211 14.79 -17.23 0.83
C ALA A 211 15.73 -17.06 2.03
N ASP A 212 16.20 -15.82 2.24
CA ASP A 212 16.94 -15.46 3.44
C ASP A 212 15.99 -15.49 4.64
N GLU A 213 16.38 -16.20 5.70
CA GLU A 213 15.58 -16.35 6.91
C GLU A 213 15.24 -14.99 7.55
N ALA A 214 16.19 -14.03 7.53
CA ALA A 214 15.96 -12.68 8.04
C ALA A 214 14.86 -11.96 7.27
N ILE A 215 14.80 -12.14 5.95
CA ILE A 215 13.75 -11.56 5.12
C ILE A 215 12.40 -12.19 5.48
N LEU A 216 12.33 -13.49 5.68
CA LEU A 216 11.09 -14.18 6.06
C LEU A 216 10.53 -13.67 7.40
N TRP A 217 11.41 -13.42 8.38
CA TRP A 217 10.99 -12.83 9.66
C TRP A 217 10.50 -11.40 9.57
N LEU A 218 10.99 -10.62 8.61
CA LEU A 218 10.61 -9.21 8.43
C LEU A 218 9.47 -9.03 7.43
N ALA A 219 9.25 -9.99 6.52
CA ALA A 219 8.27 -9.88 5.46
C ALA A 219 6.83 -9.94 5.98
N HIS A 220 6.05 -8.97 5.57
CA HIS A 220 4.61 -8.90 5.78
C HIS A 220 3.94 -8.76 4.42
N PRO A 221 2.77 -9.36 4.19
CA PRO A 221 1.91 -8.91 3.10
C PRO A 221 1.50 -7.45 3.32
N GLY A 222 1.52 -6.68 2.23
CA GLY A 222 1.10 -5.29 2.18
C GLY A 222 -0.10 -5.13 1.27
N ILE A 223 -0.80 -4.02 1.42
CA ILE A 223 -1.96 -3.65 0.63
C ILE A 223 -1.76 -2.21 0.16
N THR A 224 -1.82 -1.98 -1.15
CA THR A 224 -1.81 -0.62 -1.70
C THR A 224 -3.17 -0.30 -2.32
N THR A 225 -3.73 0.85 -1.94
CA THR A 225 -5.03 1.36 -2.41
C THR A 225 -5.00 2.88 -2.53
N ARG A 226 -6.03 3.47 -3.11
CA ARG A 226 -6.17 4.94 -3.12
C ARG A 226 -6.71 5.50 -1.82
N GLY A 227 -7.29 4.69 -0.96
CA GLY A 227 -7.83 5.17 0.29
C GLY A 227 -7.87 4.13 1.40
N VAL A 228 -7.95 4.60 2.62
CA VAL A 228 -7.89 3.78 3.84
C VAL A 228 -9.07 2.81 3.93
N ALA A 229 -10.29 3.24 3.62
CA ALA A 229 -11.47 2.38 3.62
C ALA A 229 -11.34 1.21 2.61
N ASP A 230 -10.67 1.46 1.47
CA ASP A 230 -10.38 0.43 0.48
C ASP A 230 -9.35 -0.56 1.00
N ALA A 231 -8.31 -0.09 1.71
CA ALA A 231 -7.32 -0.95 2.37
C ALA A 231 -7.96 -1.85 3.42
N ALA A 232 -8.87 -1.30 4.23
CA ALA A 232 -9.66 -2.07 5.20
C ALA A 232 -10.52 -3.14 4.53
N THR A 233 -11.16 -2.82 3.40
CA THR A 233 -11.97 -3.76 2.62
C THR A 233 -11.14 -4.92 2.06
N VAL A 234 -9.97 -4.62 1.50
CA VAL A 234 -9.04 -5.65 0.98
C VAL A 234 -8.48 -6.48 2.13
N PHE A 235 -8.08 -5.84 3.24
CA PHE A 235 -7.57 -6.54 4.42
C PHE A 235 -8.59 -7.54 4.96
N ALA A 236 -9.85 -7.14 5.11
CA ALA A 236 -10.92 -8.04 5.56
C ALA A 236 -11.10 -9.29 4.66
N ALA A 237 -10.76 -9.19 3.37
CA ALA A 237 -10.87 -10.32 2.44
C ALA A 237 -9.66 -11.28 2.48
N VAL A 238 -8.46 -10.78 2.87
CA VAL A 238 -7.22 -11.57 2.83
C VAL A 238 -6.66 -11.91 4.22
N ALA A 239 -7.21 -11.32 5.28
CA ALA A 239 -6.81 -11.60 6.66
C ALA A 239 -7.15 -13.06 7.04
N ASN A 240 -6.31 -13.64 7.88
CA ASN A 240 -6.60 -14.91 8.54
C ASN A 240 -7.34 -14.67 9.88
N GLU A 241 -7.59 -15.75 10.63
CA GLU A 241 -8.29 -15.70 11.92
C GLU A 241 -7.63 -14.79 12.97
N HIS A 242 -6.31 -14.55 12.88
CA HIS A 242 -5.58 -13.63 13.77
C HIS A 242 -5.71 -12.16 13.33
N GLY A 243 -6.03 -11.91 12.07
CA GLY A 243 -6.20 -10.57 11.49
C GLY A 243 -7.66 -10.15 11.36
N THR A 244 -8.57 -10.79 12.07
CA THR A 244 -9.99 -10.45 12.00
C THR A 244 -10.17 -9.00 12.48
N LEU A 245 -10.71 -8.13 11.61
CA LEU A 245 -11.29 -6.87 12.06
C LEU A 245 -12.48 -7.24 12.94
N THR A 246 -12.23 -7.55 14.22
CA THR A 246 -13.32 -7.53 15.20
C THR A 246 -13.90 -6.15 15.09
N ALA A 247 -15.16 -6.09 14.70
CA ALA A 247 -15.82 -4.85 14.42
C ALA A 247 -15.49 -3.87 15.55
N ALA A 248 -14.69 -2.84 15.25
CA ALA A 248 -14.52 -1.68 16.11
C ALA A 248 -15.83 -0.87 16.14
N THR A 249 -16.97 -1.60 16.12
CA THR A 249 -18.32 -1.09 16.06
C THR A 249 -18.74 -0.46 17.37
N ASP A 250 -18.09 -0.78 18.48
CA ASP A 250 -18.50 -0.25 19.79
C ASP A 250 -17.65 0.94 20.25
N ASP A 251 -16.37 1.07 19.83
CA ASP A 251 -15.51 2.19 20.22
C ASP A 251 -15.82 3.51 19.49
N ALA A 252 -16.35 3.45 18.27
CA ALA A 252 -16.83 4.67 17.58
C ALA A 252 -18.03 5.30 18.33
N ALA A 253 -18.83 4.48 19.03
CA ALA A 253 -19.92 4.93 19.89
C ALA A 253 -19.44 5.36 21.29
N SER A 254 -18.25 4.93 21.73
CA SER A 254 -17.73 5.21 23.08
C SER A 254 -17.13 6.60 23.26
N GLY A 255 -16.86 7.34 22.16
CA GLY A 255 -16.22 8.68 22.23
C GLY A 255 -14.82 8.64 22.85
N ARG A 256 -14.16 7.48 22.90
CA ARG A 256 -12.84 7.33 23.50
C ARG A 256 -11.81 8.21 22.80
N ARG A 257 -11.19 9.11 23.54
CA ARG A 257 -10.01 9.84 23.09
C ARG A 257 -8.84 8.88 22.87
N ILE A 258 -8.26 8.94 21.69
CA ILE A 258 -7.04 8.19 21.34
C ILE A 258 -5.83 9.05 21.70
N ARG A 259 -4.82 8.44 22.33
CA ARG A 259 -3.53 9.07 22.59
C ARG A 259 -2.56 8.75 21.46
N ILE A 260 -2.17 9.79 20.74
CA ILE A 260 -1.28 9.69 19.60
C ILE A 260 0.10 10.21 19.99
N GLY A 261 1.10 9.35 19.94
CA GLY A 261 2.49 9.69 20.20
C GLY A 261 3.18 10.19 18.95
N ILE A 262 3.72 11.41 18.97
CA ILE A 262 4.62 11.90 17.91
C ILE A 262 6.00 11.31 18.18
N ALA A 263 6.50 10.46 17.29
CA ALA A 263 7.89 10.08 17.29
C ALA A 263 8.70 11.18 16.59
N GLU A 264 9.69 11.74 17.28
CA GLU A 264 10.61 12.69 16.64
C GLU A 264 11.43 11.96 15.58
N PRO A 265 11.24 12.28 14.29
CA PRO A 265 12.06 11.68 13.25
C PRO A 265 13.51 12.20 13.36
N PRO A 266 14.50 11.42 12.91
CA PRO A 266 15.78 11.98 12.57
C PRO A 266 15.51 13.11 11.55
N THR A 267 16.28 14.21 11.63
CA THR A 267 16.11 15.44 10.84
C THR A 267 15.51 15.19 9.45
N SER A 268 14.29 15.68 9.22
CA SER A 268 13.63 15.60 7.91
C SER A 268 13.85 16.86 7.08
N SER A 269 13.68 16.76 5.75
CA SER A 269 13.72 17.93 4.86
C SER A 269 12.62 18.94 5.22
N GLY A 270 12.83 20.22 4.87
CA GLY A 270 11.90 21.31 5.21
C GLY A 270 10.45 21.04 4.80
N ASP A 271 10.23 20.55 3.55
CA ASP A 271 8.89 20.21 3.05
C ASP A 271 8.24 19.07 3.83
N VAL A 272 9.03 18.04 4.16
CA VAL A 272 8.53 16.89 4.94
C VAL A 272 8.14 17.34 6.35
N SER A 273 8.98 18.16 6.99
CA SER A 273 8.69 18.70 8.32
C SER A 273 7.44 19.60 8.33
N ALA A 274 7.27 20.43 7.31
CA ALA A 274 6.12 21.32 7.17
C ALA A 274 4.81 20.51 6.96
N ALA A 275 4.82 19.54 6.03
CA ALA A 275 3.67 18.68 5.77
C ALA A 275 3.31 17.82 7.00
N PHE A 276 4.32 17.28 7.69
CA PHE A 276 4.11 16.55 8.93
C PHE A 276 3.51 17.41 10.03
N GLY A 277 4.02 18.64 10.23
CA GLY A 277 3.46 19.59 11.19
C GLY A 277 1.99 19.90 10.93
N ALA A 278 1.61 20.18 9.68
CA ALA A 278 0.23 20.38 9.29
C ALA A 278 -0.64 19.14 9.53
N ALA A 279 -0.14 17.96 9.25
CA ALA A 279 -0.85 16.70 9.52
C ALA A 279 -1.09 16.49 11.02
N ILE A 280 -0.14 16.85 11.88
CA ILE A 280 -0.30 16.76 13.33
C ILE A 280 -1.35 17.73 13.85
N GLU A 281 -1.42 18.97 13.32
CA GLU A 281 -2.49 19.92 13.68
C GLU A 281 -3.87 19.35 13.28
N LYS A 282 -3.96 18.73 12.10
CA LYS A 282 -5.20 18.08 11.66
C LYS A 282 -5.60 16.91 12.59
N VAL A 283 -4.65 16.11 13.06
CA VAL A 283 -4.90 15.04 14.04
C VAL A 283 -5.42 15.61 15.37
N ARG A 284 -4.93 16.79 15.80
CA ARG A 284 -5.44 17.49 16.98
C ARG A 284 -6.87 18.00 16.77
N GLU A 285 -7.17 18.57 15.60
CA GLU A 285 -8.52 19.04 15.24
C GLU A 285 -9.55 17.91 15.26
N LEU A 286 -9.14 16.67 14.94
CA LEU A 286 -9.98 15.47 15.07
C LEU A 286 -10.29 15.07 16.52
N GLY A 287 -9.78 15.81 17.50
CA GLY A 287 -10.08 15.63 18.93
C GLY A 287 -9.20 14.59 19.63
N HIS A 288 -8.13 14.13 18.99
CA HIS A 288 -7.18 13.20 19.60
C HIS A 288 -6.22 13.91 20.56
N GLU A 289 -5.75 13.20 21.59
CA GLU A 289 -4.69 13.68 22.47
C GLU A 289 -3.34 13.41 21.81
N VAL A 290 -2.58 14.46 21.54
CA VAL A 290 -1.26 14.36 20.90
C VAL A 290 -0.17 14.62 21.93
N VAL A 291 0.72 13.64 22.13
CA VAL A 291 1.82 13.69 23.09
C VAL A 291 3.16 13.42 22.39
N SER A 292 4.25 13.90 22.96
CA SER A 292 5.59 13.49 22.50
C SER A 292 5.81 12.03 22.87
N ALA A 293 6.25 11.21 21.94
CA ALA A 293 6.67 9.84 22.20
C ALA A 293 8.19 9.76 22.10
N ALA A 294 8.79 8.85 22.89
CA ALA A 294 10.22 8.58 22.73
C ALA A 294 10.54 8.17 21.29
N ALA A 295 11.71 8.61 20.81
CA ALA A 295 12.25 8.35 19.48
C ALA A 295 12.00 6.92 18.95
N PRO A 296 12.02 6.75 17.63
CA PRO A 296 11.77 5.46 17.00
C PRO A 296 12.59 4.37 17.70
N PHE A 297 11.96 3.25 17.88
CA PHE A 297 12.51 2.09 18.58
C PHE A 297 13.89 1.74 18.00
N ASP A 298 14.91 1.73 18.83
CA ASP A 298 16.19 1.17 18.41
C ASP A 298 15.95 -0.28 17.97
N VAL A 299 16.14 -0.53 16.70
CA VAL A 299 16.14 -1.90 16.19
C VAL A 299 17.43 -2.54 16.68
N PRO A 300 17.37 -3.56 17.56
CA PRO A 300 18.55 -4.29 17.97
C PRO A 300 19.27 -4.81 16.74
N ARG A 301 20.57 -5.05 16.84
CA ARG A 301 21.45 -5.41 15.73
C ARG A 301 20.78 -6.33 14.73
N PHE A 302 20.62 -5.86 13.51
CA PHE A 302 20.21 -6.66 12.36
C PHE A 302 21.06 -7.94 12.34
N GLY A 303 20.42 -9.09 12.51
CA GLY A 303 21.08 -10.39 12.42
C GLY A 303 20.89 -11.34 13.60
N ASP A 304 20.40 -10.89 14.75
CA ASP A 304 20.03 -11.85 15.82
C ASP A 304 18.51 -12.12 15.81
N LEU A 305 18.09 -12.95 14.89
CA LEU A 305 16.68 -13.35 14.74
C LEU A 305 16.11 -14.08 15.95
N ARG A 306 17.00 -14.60 16.84
CA ARG A 306 16.59 -15.31 18.06
C ARG A 306 15.89 -14.39 19.05
N THR A 307 16.19 -13.09 19.03
CA THR A 307 15.57 -12.11 19.92
C THR A 307 14.27 -11.54 19.36
N ILE A 308 14.03 -11.60 18.03
CA ILE A 308 12.92 -10.92 17.37
C ILE A 308 11.54 -11.31 17.93
N ALA A 309 11.35 -12.58 18.26
CA ALA A 309 10.08 -13.06 18.82
C ALA A 309 9.82 -12.52 20.22
N ALA A 310 10.86 -12.50 21.09
CA ALA A 310 10.79 -11.95 22.43
C ALA A 310 10.63 -10.42 22.40
N ASP A 311 11.36 -9.75 21.50
CA ASP A 311 11.28 -8.30 21.32
C ASP A 311 9.87 -7.88 20.87
N ARG A 312 9.24 -8.65 19.97
CA ARG A 312 7.86 -8.42 19.53
C ARG A 312 6.85 -8.51 20.65
N GLN A 313 7.08 -9.36 21.65
CA GLN A 313 6.18 -9.49 22.81
C GLN A 313 6.41 -8.40 23.85
N THR A 314 7.67 -8.08 24.13
CA THR A 314 8.00 -7.23 25.29
C THR A 314 8.13 -5.75 24.95
N VAL A 315 8.75 -5.41 23.84
CA VAL A 315 9.05 -4.00 23.50
C VAL A 315 7.82 -3.29 22.95
N ALA A 316 7.04 -3.97 22.10
CA ALA A 316 5.81 -3.39 21.55
C ALA A 316 4.82 -3.05 22.66
N GLU A 317 4.61 -3.95 23.64
CA GLU A 317 3.72 -3.71 24.77
C GLU A 317 4.18 -2.54 25.65
N ARG A 318 5.48 -2.40 25.90
CA ARG A 318 6.03 -1.30 26.70
C ARG A 318 5.82 0.05 26.02
N ARG A 319 6.05 0.13 24.70
CA ARG A 319 5.98 1.39 23.94
C ARG A 319 4.56 1.88 23.75
N PHE A 320 3.60 0.98 23.60
CA PHE A 320 2.18 1.33 23.48
C PHE A 320 1.43 1.35 24.83
N LYS A 321 2.16 1.40 25.96
CA LYS A 321 1.54 1.53 27.28
C LYS A 321 0.92 2.90 27.47
N GLU A 322 1.54 3.95 26.93
CA GLU A 322 1.15 5.35 27.12
C GLU A 322 0.45 5.96 25.92
N VAL A 323 0.53 5.33 24.75
CA VAL A 323 -0.08 5.78 23.50
C VAL A 323 -0.80 4.65 22.79
N ASP A 324 -1.80 4.97 21.99
CA ASP A 324 -2.54 3.99 21.18
C ASP A 324 -1.95 3.86 19.79
N VAL A 325 -1.47 4.98 19.22
CA VAL A 325 -0.88 5.06 17.89
C VAL A 325 0.38 5.94 17.96
N VAL A 326 1.38 5.58 17.17
CA VAL A 326 2.58 6.40 16.98
C VAL A 326 2.55 6.95 15.55
N VAL A 327 2.87 8.23 15.39
CA VAL A 327 2.92 8.91 14.09
C VAL A 327 4.30 9.52 13.82
N LEU A 328 4.71 9.46 12.55
CA LEU A 328 5.94 10.07 12.02
C LEU A 328 5.84 10.20 10.49
N PRO A 329 6.69 10.99 9.82
CA PRO A 329 6.74 10.99 8.37
C PRO A 329 7.11 9.59 7.85
N THR A 330 6.51 9.15 6.74
CA THR A 330 6.88 7.87 6.11
C THR A 330 8.32 7.90 5.60
N LEU A 331 8.70 9.00 4.97
CA LEU A 331 10.06 9.25 4.45
C LEU A 331 10.75 10.33 5.28
N THR A 332 12.07 10.23 5.41
CA THR A 332 12.90 11.28 6.05
C THR A 332 13.21 12.44 5.09
N THR A 333 13.09 12.21 3.80
CA THR A 333 13.36 13.18 2.72
C THR A 333 12.18 13.23 1.75
N THR A 334 12.16 14.26 0.90
CA THR A 334 11.33 14.25 -0.29
C THR A 334 11.74 13.13 -1.24
N VAL A 335 10.87 12.78 -2.19
CA VAL A 335 11.15 11.72 -3.16
C VAL A 335 12.42 12.04 -3.95
N PRO A 336 13.43 11.14 -3.96
CA PRO A 336 14.68 11.39 -4.69
C PRO A 336 14.51 11.35 -6.21
N ARG A 337 15.35 12.11 -6.91
CA ARG A 337 15.46 12.01 -8.38
C ARG A 337 16.09 10.69 -8.79
N VAL A 338 15.72 10.19 -9.96
CA VAL A 338 16.30 8.95 -10.57
C VAL A 338 17.82 9.05 -10.65
N GLU A 339 18.36 10.18 -11.10
CA GLU A 339 19.81 10.41 -11.25
C GLU A 339 20.57 10.32 -9.93
N ALA A 340 19.93 10.69 -8.81
CA ALA A 340 20.54 10.63 -7.47
C ALA A 340 20.35 9.26 -6.79
N SER A 341 19.71 8.29 -7.47
CA SER A 341 19.28 7.02 -6.88
C SER A 341 20.02 5.80 -7.45
N ALA A 342 21.31 5.97 -7.75
CA ALA A 342 22.17 4.88 -8.22
C ALA A 342 22.33 3.74 -7.20
N ASN A 343 22.24 4.05 -5.89
CA ASN A 343 22.23 3.03 -4.84
C ASN A 343 20.80 2.46 -4.72
N PRO A 344 20.61 1.14 -4.79
CA PRO A 344 19.29 0.48 -4.60
C PRO A 344 18.60 0.84 -3.28
N GLN A 345 19.35 1.27 -2.26
CA GLN A 345 18.86 1.68 -0.94
C GLN A 345 18.80 3.21 -0.76
N SER A 346 18.80 4.00 -1.84
CA SER A 346 18.81 5.48 -1.77
C SER A 346 17.61 6.05 -0.99
N LEU A 347 16.48 5.37 -0.97
CA LEU A 347 15.36 5.75 -0.12
C LEU A 347 15.48 5.03 1.22
N SER A 348 15.76 5.81 2.27
CA SER A 348 16.02 5.28 3.61
C SER A 348 14.77 4.62 4.23
N PRO A 349 14.86 3.38 4.76
CA PRO A 349 13.77 2.74 5.51
C PRO A 349 13.78 3.11 7.01
N ALA A 350 14.53 4.12 7.43
CA ALA A 350 14.72 4.45 8.85
C ALA A 350 13.41 4.62 9.62
N ASN A 351 12.39 5.20 8.99
CA ASN A 351 11.09 5.42 9.61
C ASN A 351 10.12 4.24 9.46
N THR A 352 10.45 3.21 8.66
CA THR A 352 9.51 2.11 8.37
C THR A 352 9.95 0.77 8.92
N LEU A 353 11.28 0.52 9.01
CA LEU A 353 11.86 -0.76 9.35
C LEU A 353 11.40 -1.32 10.71
N PHE A 354 11.34 -0.48 11.74
CA PHE A 354 11.01 -0.96 13.08
C PHE A 354 9.58 -1.52 13.19
N ALA A 355 8.62 -1.04 12.37
CA ALA A 355 7.29 -1.65 12.32
C ALA A 355 7.33 -3.09 11.80
N ASN A 356 8.28 -3.42 10.92
CA ASN A 356 8.50 -4.80 10.47
C ASN A 356 9.18 -5.64 11.54
N TYR A 357 10.25 -5.10 12.15
CA TYR A 357 10.98 -5.80 13.20
C TYR A 357 10.05 -6.19 14.36
N PHE A 358 9.27 -5.24 14.87
CA PHE A 358 8.35 -5.49 15.99
C PHE A 358 7.01 -6.11 15.57
N GLY A 359 6.79 -6.34 14.29
CA GLY A 359 5.57 -6.95 13.77
C GLY A 359 4.31 -6.10 13.97
N LEU A 360 4.46 -4.78 14.06
CA LEU A 360 3.37 -3.82 14.29
C LEU A 360 2.58 -3.55 13.01
N PRO A 361 1.27 -3.34 13.06
CA PRO A 361 0.53 -2.82 11.91
C PRO A 361 0.95 -1.38 11.65
N ALA A 362 1.09 -1.00 10.39
CA ALA A 362 1.46 0.35 9.98
C ALA A 362 0.81 0.74 8.65
N ILE A 363 0.47 2.01 8.52
CA ILE A 363 -0.13 2.57 7.32
C ILE A 363 0.57 3.87 6.95
N SER A 364 0.85 4.06 5.66
CA SER A 364 1.27 5.35 5.08
C SER A 364 0.10 5.95 4.32
N VAL A 365 -0.25 7.18 4.66
CA VAL A 365 -1.29 7.96 3.97
C VAL A 365 -0.70 9.25 3.46
N PRO A 366 -1.17 9.83 2.35
CA PRO A 366 -0.71 11.13 1.89
C PRO A 366 -0.99 12.23 2.93
N CYS A 367 -0.07 13.22 3.06
CA CYS A 367 -0.24 14.34 3.99
C CYS A 367 0.21 15.70 3.46
N GLY A 368 0.70 15.79 2.24
CA GLY A 368 1.14 17.04 1.63
C GLY A 368 1.85 16.83 0.31
N PHE A 369 2.34 17.94 -0.27
CA PHE A 369 3.17 17.96 -1.47
C PHE A 369 4.43 18.79 -1.26
N THR A 370 5.48 18.51 -2.01
CA THR A 370 6.68 19.37 -2.08
C THR A 370 6.38 20.68 -2.78
N GLY A 371 7.14 21.75 -2.45
CA GLY A 371 7.00 23.06 -3.10
C GLY A 371 5.77 23.87 -2.67
N GLY A 372 5.03 23.43 -1.66
CA GLY A 372 3.99 24.22 -1.02
C GLY A 372 4.62 25.40 -0.24
N SER A 373 4.23 26.64 -0.56
CA SER A 373 4.66 27.84 0.19
C SER A 373 4.24 27.70 1.66
N GLY A 374 5.08 27.19 2.56
CA GLY A 374 5.05 27.27 4.04
C GLY A 374 3.74 27.07 4.81
N THR A 375 2.61 27.17 4.14
CA THR A 375 1.27 26.82 4.60
C THR A 375 0.83 25.56 3.87
N ALA A 376 1.44 24.42 4.20
CA ALA A 376 0.93 23.14 3.76
C ALA A 376 -0.45 22.96 4.40
N GLN A 377 -1.51 23.37 3.70
CA GLN A 377 -2.85 22.96 4.04
C GLN A 377 -2.90 21.46 3.84
N ALA A 378 -3.23 20.69 4.87
CA ALA A 378 -3.60 19.30 4.73
C ALA A 378 -4.68 19.24 3.62
N GLY A 379 -4.44 18.44 2.56
CA GLY A 379 -5.34 18.40 1.40
C GLY A 379 -5.04 19.38 0.25
N GLY A 380 -3.92 20.14 0.28
CA GLY A 380 -3.54 21.05 -0.81
C GLY A 380 -3.27 20.33 -2.13
N SER A 381 -3.78 20.91 -3.24
CA SER A 381 -3.42 20.47 -4.60
C SER A 381 -1.91 20.68 -4.87
N PRO A 382 -1.27 19.87 -5.75
CA PRO A 382 0.08 20.16 -6.21
C PRO A 382 0.15 21.58 -6.75
N SER A 383 1.26 22.28 -6.48
CA SER A 383 1.52 23.56 -7.14
C SER A 383 1.51 23.36 -8.66
N SER A 384 1.24 24.41 -9.43
CA SER A 384 1.30 24.40 -10.90
C SER A 384 2.61 23.82 -11.46
N ASP A 385 3.64 23.72 -10.63
CA ASP A 385 4.98 23.20 -10.96
C ASP A 385 5.18 21.72 -10.60
N GLY A 386 4.10 20.97 -10.26
CA GLY A 386 4.14 19.52 -10.12
C GLY A 386 4.80 19.00 -8.84
N GLY A 387 4.35 19.46 -7.67
CA GLY A 387 4.82 18.94 -6.36
C GLY A 387 4.66 17.44 -6.24
N LEU A 388 5.60 16.79 -5.52
CA LEU A 388 5.60 15.35 -5.26
C LEU A 388 4.92 15.05 -3.92
N PRO A 389 4.23 13.91 -3.79
CA PRO A 389 3.55 13.53 -2.56
C PRO A 389 4.48 13.37 -1.36
N ILE A 390 3.95 13.63 -0.18
CA ILE A 390 4.57 13.37 1.12
C ILE A 390 3.64 12.46 1.93
N GLY A 391 4.20 11.46 2.61
CA GLY A 391 3.44 10.47 3.38
C GLY A 391 3.57 10.64 4.89
N LEU A 392 2.44 10.55 5.59
CA LEU A 392 2.31 10.37 7.04
C LEU A 392 2.23 8.88 7.35
N GLN A 393 3.04 8.39 8.26
CA GLN A 393 2.95 7.03 8.74
C GLN A 393 2.30 7.00 10.12
N LEU A 394 1.31 6.11 10.26
CA LEU A 394 0.72 5.74 11.55
C LEU A 394 1.04 4.29 11.85
N MET A 395 1.31 3.97 13.12
CA MET A 395 1.59 2.62 13.60
C MET A 395 0.78 2.33 14.84
N GLY A 396 0.15 1.16 14.86
CA GLY A 396 -0.70 0.69 15.96
C GLY A 396 -0.08 -0.43 16.78
N ARG A 397 -0.82 -0.86 17.80
CA ARG A 397 -0.52 -2.07 18.57
C ARG A 397 -0.67 -3.31 17.68
N ARG A 398 0.06 -4.36 17.99
CA ARG A 398 -0.12 -5.65 17.29
C ARG A 398 -1.56 -6.12 17.41
N PHE A 399 -2.12 -6.53 16.28
CA PHE A 399 -3.50 -7.02 16.13
C PHE A 399 -4.59 -5.98 16.47
N ASP A 400 -4.24 -4.68 16.45
CA ASP A 400 -5.19 -3.58 16.58
C ASP A 400 -5.27 -2.75 15.28
N GLU A 401 -5.39 -3.45 14.16
CA GLU A 401 -5.58 -2.86 12.84
C GLU A 401 -6.82 -1.98 12.77
N ALA A 402 -7.85 -2.36 13.52
CA ALA A 402 -9.12 -1.64 13.53
C ALA A 402 -8.96 -0.20 14.06
N THR A 403 -8.25 -0.02 15.18
CA THR A 403 -7.96 1.31 15.73
C THR A 403 -7.09 2.12 14.75
N LEU A 404 -6.05 1.50 14.19
CA LEU A 404 -5.15 2.15 13.24
C LEU A 404 -5.89 2.63 11.99
N LEU A 405 -6.67 1.75 11.35
CA LEU A 405 -7.43 2.05 10.13
C LEU A 405 -8.50 3.11 10.40
N ARG A 406 -9.17 3.07 11.54
CA ARG A 406 -10.18 4.08 11.92
C ARG A 406 -9.59 5.49 12.02
N ILE A 407 -8.43 5.63 12.68
CA ILE A 407 -7.76 6.93 12.82
C ILE A 407 -7.27 7.43 11.45
N ALA A 408 -6.66 6.56 10.67
CA ALA A 408 -6.19 6.90 9.33
C ALA A 408 -7.34 7.30 8.39
N ASP A 409 -8.50 6.61 8.46
CA ASP A 409 -9.69 6.92 7.67
C ASP A 409 -10.34 8.25 8.10
N ALA A 410 -10.37 8.54 9.40
CA ALA A 410 -10.85 9.83 9.89
C ALA A 410 -9.95 10.98 9.38
N TYR A 411 -8.64 10.81 9.45
CA TYR A 411 -7.68 11.77 8.91
C TYR A 411 -7.87 11.97 7.40
N GLU A 412 -7.97 10.87 6.64
CA GLU A 412 -8.14 10.91 5.19
C GLU A 412 -9.42 11.64 4.76
N ARG A 413 -10.55 11.39 5.42
CA ARG A 413 -11.83 12.03 5.12
C ARG A 413 -11.81 13.53 5.34
N ASP A 414 -11.09 14.00 6.36
CA ASP A 414 -11.03 15.42 6.69
C ASP A 414 -10.00 16.21 5.85
N THR A 415 -9.13 15.50 5.13
CA THR A 415 -8.09 16.10 4.29
C THR A 415 -8.42 16.11 2.79
N GLU A 416 -9.51 15.45 2.35
CA GLU A 416 -9.96 15.33 0.95
C GLU A 416 -8.88 14.80 -0.03
N TRP A 417 -7.77 14.34 0.48
CA TRP A 417 -6.58 13.94 -0.28
C TRP A 417 -6.83 12.91 -1.40
N PRO A 418 -7.65 11.86 -1.17
CA PRO A 418 -7.70 10.72 -2.08
C PRO A 418 -8.37 10.99 -3.43
N THR A 419 -8.92 12.17 -3.65
CA THR A 419 -9.65 12.51 -4.87
C THR A 419 -8.76 13.09 -5.96
N GLN A 420 -7.47 13.32 -5.68
CA GLN A 420 -6.56 13.95 -6.64
C GLN A 420 -5.70 12.91 -7.35
N PRO A 421 -5.98 12.60 -8.62
CA PRO A 421 -5.11 11.74 -9.41
C PRO A 421 -3.80 12.47 -9.76
N PRO A 422 -2.72 11.73 -10.05
CA PRO A 422 -1.52 12.34 -10.60
C PRO A 422 -1.85 13.07 -11.93
N LEU A 423 -1.08 14.08 -12.23
CA LEU A 423 -1.21 14.82 -13.49
C LEU A 423 -1.11 13.83 -14.66
N PRO A 424 -1.88 14.06 -15.75
CA PRO A 424 -1.80 13.20 -16.91
C PRO A 424 -0.34 13.14 -17.40
N ILE A 425 0.18 11.92 -17.61
CA ILE A 425 1.52 11.73 -18.15
C ILE A 425 1.49 12.34 -19.56
N PRO A 426 2.38 13.32 -19.88
CA PRO A 426 2.39 13.91 -21.21
C PRO A 426 2.51 12.82 -22.25
N SER A 427 1.60 12.75 -23.21
CA SER A 427 1.76 11.94 -24.41
C SER A 427 3.00 12.47 -25.16
N ARG A 428 4.06 11.66 -25.22
CA ARG A 428 5.22 11.95 -26.07
C ARG A 428 4.85 11.88 -27.55
#